data_82d20d3610a98c3bf18cd1182f9d6105
#
_entry.id   82d20d3610a98c3bf18cd1182f9d6105
#
_cell.length_a   1.000
_cell.length_b   1.000
_cell.length_c   1.000
_cell.angle_alpha   90.00
_cell.angle_beta   90.00
_cell.angle_gamma   90.00
#
_symmetry.space_group_name_H-M   'P 1'
#
loop_
_entity.id
_entity.type
_entity.pdbx_description
1 polymer ?
#
loop_
_entity_poly.entity_id
_entity_poly.type
_entity_poly.pdbx_seq_one_letter_code
_entity_poly.pdbx_strand_id
1 'polypeptide(L)'
;AASDVYKRQVFYQSYGVPDDLDGRFEMITLHEHLVLRRLRREGTRHADLAQAVFDVMFTDMDRSLRLMGVSDISIGKRVKTMAKAFYGRVAAYDGGLDAEDNGAALHQALDRNLFGTTGGGGAATPLIAAYLRACDRLLADHSGDELAAGRLVWAPAPTAA
;
A
#
# COMPACT_ATOMS: atom_id res chain seq x y z
N ALA A 1 6.97 13.31 10.75
CA ALA A 1 5.75 14.01 11.17
C ALA A 1 5.21 15.00 10.12
N ALA A 2 5.91 16.09 9.78
CA ALA A 2 5.41 17.06 8.75
C ALA A 2 5.35 16.42 7.35
N SER A 3 6.32 15.59 6.98
CA SER A 3 6.36 14.84 5.73
C SER A 3 5.18 13.88 5.56
N ASP A 4 4.74 13.25 6.63
CA ASP A 4 3.64 12.27 6.59
C ASP A 4 2.28 12.95 6.43
N VAL A 5 2.09 14.11 7.06
CA VAL A 5 0.88 14.94 6.90
C VAL A 5 0.79 15.44 5.45
N TYR A 6 1.90 15.91 4.88
CA TYR A 6 1.95 16.36 3.49
C TYR A 6 1.63 15.25 2.49
N LYS A 7 2.20 14.06 2.67
CA LYS A 7 1.89 12.89 1.83
C LYS A 7 0.42 12.52 1.88
N ARG A 8 -0.16 12.49 3.08
CA ARG A 8 -1.60 12.25 3.25
C ARG A 8 -2.45 13.25 2.48
N GLN A 9 -2.14 14.54 2.58
CA GLN A 9 -2.89 15.59 1.87
C GLN A 9 -2.84 15.40 0.35
N VAL A 10 -1.67 15.08 -0.22
CA VAL A 10 -1.52 14.92 -1.67
C VAL A 10 -2.36 13.76 -2.20
N PHE A 11 -2.31 12.58 -1.59
CA PHE A 11 -3.05 11.42 -2.09
C PHE A 11 -4.56 11.60 -1.97
N TYR A 12 -5.06 12.06 -0.83
CA TYR A 12 -6.51 12.20 -0.61
C TYR A 12 -7.08 13.48 -1.23
N GLN A 13 -6.42 14.61 -1.12
CA GLN A 13 -6.95 15.90 -1.57
C GLN A 13 -6.64 16.19 -3.04
N SER A 14 -5.44 15.84 -3.53
CA SER A 14 -5.03 16.20 -4.89
C SER A 14 -5.27 15.07 -5.88
N TYR A 15 -5.13 13.81 -5.47
CA TYR A 15 -5.27 12.66 -6.38
C TYR A 15 -6.58 11.89 -6.22
N GLY A 16 -7.45 12.30 -5.32
CA GLY A 16 -8.81 11.77 -5.21
C GLY A 16 -8.90 10.35 -4.66
N VAL A 17 -7.88 9.88 -3.94
CA VAL A 17 -7.99 8.65 -3.15
C VAL A 17 -9.07 8.88 -2.08
N PRO A 18 -10.07 8.00 -1.91
CA PRO A 18 -11.10 8.19 -0.88
C PRO A 18 -10.50 8.30 0.53
N ASP A 19 -10.87 9.35 1.28
CA ASP A 19 -10.45 9.49 2.69
C ASP A 19 -11.45 8.83 3.63
N ASP A 20 -11.68 7.55 3.40
CA ASP A 20 -12.50 6.66 4.21
C ASP A 20 -11.68 5.43 4.65
N LEU A 21 -12.34 4.47 5.31
CA LEU A 21 -11.66 3.25 5.78
C LEU A 21 -11.07 2.44 4.61
N ASP A 22 -11.81 2.33 3.52
CA ASP A 22 -11.39 1.52 2.36
C ASP A 22 -10.20 2.19 1.64
N GLY A 23 -10.26 3.50 1.39
CA GLY A 23 -9.14 4.23 0.79
C GLY A 23 -7.89 4.25 1.68
N ARG A 24 -8.05 4.31 3.00
CA ARG A 24 -6.93 4.19 3.94
C ARG A 24 -6.33 2.78 3.93
N PHE A 25 -7.15 1.75 3.88
CA PHE A 25 -6.71 0.38 3.70
C PHE A 25 -5.92 0.21 2.39
N GLU A 26 -6.40 0.76 1.28
CA GLU A 26 -5.71 0.71 0.00
C GLU A 26 -4.34 1.40 0.05
N MET A 27 -4.25 2.60 0.66
CA MET A 27 -3.00 3.34 0.80
C MET A 27 -1.99 2.61 1.70
N ILE A 28 -2.44 2.02 2.81
CA ILE A 28 -1.57 1.23 3.68
C ILE A 28 -1.08 0.00 2.92
N THR A 29 -1.98 -0.75 2.29
CA THR A 29 -1.66 -1.94 1.47
C THR A 29 -0.62 -1.64 0.40
N LEU A 30 -0.76 -0.48 -0.28
CA LEU A 30 0.16 -0.05 -1.33
C LEU A 30 1.60 0.12 -0.83
N HIS A 31 1.77 0.72 0.35
CA HIS A 31 3.10 0.95 0.93
C HIS A 31 3.66 -0.32 1.60
N GLU A 32 2.82 -1.05 2.31
CA GLU A 32 3.22 -2.28 2.99
C GLU A 32 3.64 -3.37 2.01
N HIS A 33 2.93 -3.48 0.88
CA HIS A 33 3.31 -4.36 -0.21
C HIS A 33 4.77 -4.13 -0.67
N LEU A 34 5.22 -2.87 -0.79
CA LEU A 34 6.59 -2.55 -1.20
C LEU A 34 7.63 -3.02 -0.17
N VAL A 35 7.33 -2.84 1.13
CA VAL A 35 8.19 -3.36 2.22
C VAL A 35 8.26 -4.89 2.16
N LEU A 36 7.11 -5.56 2.06
CA LEU A 36 7.05 -7.01 1.98
C LEU A 36 7.73 -7.54 0.72
N ARG A 37 7.59 -6.85 -0.41
CA ARG A 37 8.29 -7.16 -1.66
C ARG A 37 9.80 -7.09 -1.48
N ARG A 38 10.31 -6.06 -0.80
CA ARG A 38 11.73 -5.93 -0.52
C ARG A 38 12.23 -7.04 0.41
N LEU A 39 11.52 -7.33 1.49
CA LEU A 39 11.91 -8.39 2.44
C LEU A 39 11.94 -9.77 1.78
N ARG A 40 11.00 -10.08 0.89
CA ARG A 40 10.96 -11.36 0.14
C ARG A 40 12.19 -11.59 -0.75
N ARG A 41 12.85 -10.53 -1.22
CA ARG A 41 14.08 -10.65 -2.02
C ARG A 41 15.27 -11.25 -1.21
N GLU A 42 15.19 -11.25 0.11
CA GLU A 42 16.18 -11.87 1.00
C GLU A 42 15.79 -13.30 1.47
N GLY A 43 14.80 -13.90 0.81
CA GLY A 43 14.30 -15.24 1.13
C GLY A 43 13.60 -15.26 2.48
N THR A 44 13.93 -16.25 3.34
CA THR A 44 13.27 -16.46 4.63
C THR A 44 13.92 -15.69 5.79
N ARG A 45 15.03 -15.00 5.57
CA ARG A 45 15.81 -14.34 6.62
C ARG A 45 14.97 -13.36 7.46
N HIS A 46 14.03 -12.67 6.82
CA HIS A 46 13.17 -11.69 7.47
C HIS A 46 11.69 -12.08 7.43
N ALA A 47 11.38 -13.38 7.36
CA ALA A 47 10.00 -13.88 7.33
C ALA A 47 9.21 -13.46 8.58
N ASP A 48 9.84 -13.50 9.76
CA ASP A 48 9.20 -13.09 11.02
C ASP A 48 8.87 -11.59 11.02
N LEU A 49 9.74 -10.75 10.46
CA LEU A 49 9.48 -9.32 10.30
C LEU A 49 8.33 -9.08 9.32
N ALA A 50 8.33 -9.77 8.19
CA ALA A 50 7.24 -9.66 7.21
C ALA A 50 5.89 -10.06 7.81
N GLN A 51 5.87 -11.14 8.62
CA GLN A 51 4.66 -11.55 9.34
C GLN A 51 4.25 -10.50 10.38
N ALA A 52 5.18 -9.95 11.15
CA ALA A 52 4.90 -8.92 12.15
C ALA A 52 4.31 -7.65 11.53
N VAL A 53 4.82 -7.21 10.37
CA VAL A 53 4.29 -6.06 9.63
C VAL A 53 2.83 -6.32 9.24
N PHE A 54 2.54 -7.49 8.68
CA PHE A 54 1.17 -7.91 8.34
C PHE A 54 0.25 -7.95 9.57
N ASP A 55 0.70 -8.53 10.68
CA ASP A 55 -0.10 -8.66 11.90
C ASP A 55 -0.43 -7.29 12.52
N VAL A 56 0.51 -6.35 12.50
CA VAL A 56 0.29 -4.97 12.98
C VAL A 56 -0.76 -4.27 12.14
N MET A 57 -0.68 -4.37 10.81
CA MET A 57 -1.70 -3.80 9.92
C MET A 57 -3.11 -4.31 10.26
N PHE A 58 -3.28 -5.62 10.36
CA PHE A 58 -4.62 -6.20 10.61
C PHE A 58 -5.12 -5.97 12.03
N THR A 59 -4.22 -5.86 13.01
CA THR A 59 -4.57 -5.41 14.38
C THR A 59 -5.10 -3.98 14.36
N ASP A 60 -4.47 -3.09 13.59
CA ASP A 60 -4.89 -1.69 13.47
C ASP A 60 -6.21 -1.55 12.69
N MET A 61 -6.42 -2.38 11.67
CA MET A 61 -7.70 -2.45 10.96
C MET A 61 -8.84 -2.94 11.87
N ASP A 62 -8.63 -3.98 12.66
CA ASP A 62 -9.61 -4.46 13.66
C ASP A 62 -9.98 -3.34 14.64
N ARG A 63 -8.97 -2.67 15.19
CA ARG A 63 -9.18 -1.53 16.09
C ARG A 63 -9.97 -0.40 15.44
N SER A 64 -9.66 -0.06 14.20
CA SER A 64 -10.35 1.00 13.45
C SER A 64 -11.82 0.65 13.23
N LEU A 65 -12.12 -0.60 12.87
CA LEU A 65 -13.50 -1.08 12.73
C LEU A 65 -14.29 -1.00 14.04
N ARG A 66 -13.67 -1.33 15.18
CA ARG A 66 -14.29 -1.21 16.51
C ARG A 66 -14.61 0.23 16.86
N LEU A 67 -13.68 1.14 16.62
CA LEU A 67 -13.88 2.58 16.87
C LEU A 67 -14.99 3.17 15.99
N MET A 68 -15.25 2.59 14.82
CA MET A 68 -16.36 2.96 13.94
C MET A 68 -17.70 2.32 14.35
N GLY A 69 -17.75 1.57 15.45
CA GLY A 69 -18.98 0.95 15.97
C GLY A 69 -19.42 -0.33 15.23
N VAL A 70 -18.51 -0.96 14.49
CA VAL A 70 -18.80 -2.27 13.87
C VAL A 70 -18.92 -3.33 14.97
N SER A 71 -19.98 -4.15 14.91
CA SER A 71 -20.22 -5.20 15.90
C SER A 71 -19.15 -6.29 15.86
N ASP A 72 -18.81 -6.87 17.01
CA ASP A 72 -17.80 -7.93 17.15
C ASP A 72 -18.04 -9.10 16.20
N ILE A 73 -19.30 -9.49 15.99
CA ILE A 73 -19.69 -10.57 15.06
C ILE A 73 -19.29 -10.23 13.61
N SER A 74 -19.37 -8.97 13.23
CA SER A 74 -19.08 -8.50 11.86
C SER A 74 -17.60 -8.24 11.63
N ILE A 75 -16.85 -7.88 12.67
CA ILE A 75 -15.43 -7.52 12.58
C ILE A 75 -14.60 -8.67 12.02
N GLY A 76 -14.72 -9.88 12.59
CA GLY A 76 -13.94 -11.02 12.14
C GLY A 76 -14.16 -11.36 10.67
N LYS A 77 -15.40 -11.22 10.17
CA LYS A 77 -15.72 -11.42 8.76
C LYS A 77 -15.08 -10.33 7.87
N ARG A 78 -15.15 -9.07 8.31
CA ARG A 78 -14.56 -7.94 7.56
C ARG A 78 -13.04 -8.05 7.50
N VAL A 79 -12.38 -8.29 8.63
CA VAL A 79 -10.91 -8.48 8.69
C VAL A 79 -10.47 -9.62 7.78
N LYS A 80 -11.18 -10.76 7.80
CA LYS A 80 -10.89 -11.89 6.89
C LYS A 80 -11.04 -11.50 5.42
N THR A 81 -12.06 -10.72 5.08
CA THR A 81 -12.26 -10.22 3.70
C THR A 81 -11.14 -9.27 3.30
N MET A 82 -10.74 -8.36 4.19
CA MET A 82 -9.63 -7.44 3.94
C MET A 82 -8.29 -8.17 3.78
N ALA A 83 -8.02 -9.21 4.59
CA ALA A 83 -6.83 -10.02 4.45
C ALA A 83 -6.76 -10.74 3.10
N LYS A 84 -7.88 -11.31 2.64
CA LYS A 84 -7.97 -11.91 1.31
C LYS A 84 -7.75 -10.87 0.20
N ALA A 85 -8.33 -9.69 0.37
CA ALA A 85 -8.16 -8.57 -0.56
C ALA A 85 -6.69 -8.09 -0.62
N PHE A 86 -6.01 -8.02 0.53
CA PHE A 86 -4.59 -7.67 0.63
C PHE A 86 -3.72 -8.56 -0.25
N TYR A 87 -3.85 -9.88 -0.16
CA TYR A 87 -3.07 -10.80 -0.99
C TYR A 87 -3.35 -10.61 -2.49
N GLY A 88 -4.58 -10.36 -2.87
CA GLY A 88 -4.94 -10.06 -4.26
C GLY A 88 -4.28 -8.77 -4.77
N ARG A 89 -4.18 -7.74 -3.92
CA ARG A 89 -3.52 -6.48 -4.24
C ARG A 89 -2.02 -6.62 -4.34
N VAL A 90 -1.41 -7.35 -3.41
CA VAL A 90 0.03 -7.67 -3.45
C VAL A 90 0.38 -8.35 -4.77
N ALA A 91 -0.37 -9.37 -5.18
CA ALA A 91 -0.14 -10.06 -6.45
C ALA A 91 -0.31 -9.12 -7.66
N ALA A 92 -1.34 -8.27 -7.66
CA ALA A 92 -1.60 -7.34 -8.75
C ALA A 92 -0.51 -6.25 -8.87
N TYR A 93 -0.06 -5.70 -7.75
CA TYR A 93 0.99 -4.68 -7.75
C TYR A 93 2.37 -5.27 -8.07
N ASP A 94 2.70 -6.46 -7.56
CA ASP A 94 3.92 -7.17 -7.95
C ASP A 94 3.94 -7.44 -9.47
N GLY A 95 2.87 -8.00 -10.00
CA GLY A 95 2.75 -8.23 -11.44
C GLY A 95 2.86 -6.95 -12.27
N GLY A 96 2.25 -5.85 -11.78
CA GLY A 96 2.34 -4.55 -12.45
C GLY A 96 3.71 -3.89 -12.39
N LEU A 97 4.47 -4.10 -11.30
CA LEU A 97 5.84 -3.59 -11.18
C LEU A 97 6.83 -4.39 -12.04
N ASP A 98 6.59 -5.69 -12.21
CA ASP A 98 7.47 -6.60 -12.95
C ASP A 98 7.14 -6.68 -14.45
N ALA A 99 5.97 -6.19 -14.88
CA ALA A 99 5.54 -6.24 -16.28
C ALA A 99 6.36 -5.29 -17.18
N GLU A 100 6.74 -5.79 -18.35
CA GLU A 100 7.39 -5.04 -19.44
C GLU A 100 6.35 -4.53 -20.45
N ASP A 101 5.37 -3.75 -19.97
CA ASP A 101 4.19 -3.33 -20.75
C ASP A 101 3.96 -1.80 -20.73
N ASN A 102 5.03 -1.03 -20.54
CA ASN A 102 4.97 0.42 -20.37
C ASN A 102 4.10 0.89 -19.19
N GLY A 103 3.88 0.01 -18.19
CA GLY A 103 3.13 0.32 -16.98
C GLY A 103 1.64 0.04 -17.07
N ALA A 104 1.14 -0.54 -18.15
CA ALA A 104 -0.29 -0.78 -18.35
C ALA A 104 -0.89 -1.66 -17.24
N ALA A 105 -0.23 -2.75 -16.85
CA ALA A 105 -0.70 -3.64 -15.79
C ALA A 105 -0.73 -2.94 -14.43
N LEU A 106 0.28 -2.11 -14.11
CA LEU A 106 0.30 -1.34 -12.87
C LEU A 106 -0.81 -0.28 -12.83
N HIS A 107 -1.04 0.43 -13.94
CA HIS A 107 -2.14 1.39 -14.05
C HIS A 107 -3.49 0.70 -13.84
N GLN A 108 -3.75 -0.44 -14.48
CA GLN A 108 -4.98 -1.20 -14.28
C GLN A 108 -5.15 -1.69 -12.83
N ALA A 109 -4.06 -2.10 -12.18
CA ALA A 109 -4.10 -2.53 -10.78
C ALA A 109 -4.47 -1.36 -9.86
N LEU A 110 -3.91 -0.16 -10.08
CA LEU A 110 -4.21 1.05 -9.33
C LEU A 110 -5.66 1.50 -9.55
N ASP A 111 -6.12 1.58 -10.80
CA ASP A 111 -7.49 1.99 -11.12
C ASP A 111 -8.51 1.05 -10.50
N ARG A 112 -8.28 -0.25 -10.56
CA ARG A 112 -9.20 -1.25 -10.01
C ARG A 112 -9.23 -1.27 -8.48
N ASN A 113 -8.09 -1.08 -7.82
CA ASN A 113 -7.97 -1.24 -6.37
C ASN A 113 -8.02 0.10 -5.64
N LEU A 114 -7.08 1.00 -5.93
CA LEU A 114 -6.99 2.30 -5.24
C LEU A 114 -8.14 3.24 -5.58
N PHE A 115 -8.59 3.20 -6.83
CA PHE A 115 -9.66 4.04 -7.37
C PHE A 115 -10.93 3.26 -7.71
N GLY A 116 -11.09 2.04 -7.21
CA GLY A 116 -12.20 1.15 -7.56
C GLY A 116 -13.59 1.69 -7.26
N THR A 117 -13.72 2.57 -6.26
CA THR A 117 -14.99 3.22 -5.89
C THR A 117 -15.23 4.56 -6.58
N THR A 118 -14.21 5.11 -7.24
CA THR A 118 -14.28 6.43 -7.93
C THR A 118 -14.34 6.33 -9.46
N GLY A 119 -14.29 5.11 -10.00
CA GLY A 119 -14.32 4.89 -11.46
C GLY A 119 -12.98 5.05 -12.16
N GLY A 120 -11.88 5.05 -11.41
CA GLY A 120 -10.52 5.18 -11.89
C GLY A 120 -9.86 6.50 -11.46
N GLY A 121 -8.53 6.53 -11.49
CA GLY A 121 -7.72 7.67 -11.02
C GLY A 121 -7.42 8.71 -12.11
N GLY A 122 -7.74 8.42 -13.37
CA GLY A 122 -7.46 9.34 -14.47
C GLY A 122 -6.00 9.80 -14.53
N ALA A 123 -5.76 11.11 -14.48
CA ALA A 123 -4.42 11.68 -14.50
C ALA A 123 -3.58 11.36 -13.25
N ALA A 124 -4.20 10.96 -12.13
CA ALA A 124 -3.48 10.58 -10.91
C ALA A 124 -2.84 9.20 -11.02
N THR A 125 -3.42 8.27 -11.78
CA THR A 125 -2.92 6.89 -11.93
C THR A 125 -1.48 6.83 -12.39
N PRO A 126 -1.04 7.47 -13.50
CA PRO A 126 0.36 7.44 -13.92
C PRO A 126 1.30 8.11 -12.92
N LEU A 127 0.86 9.14 -12.20
CA LEU A 127 1.67 9.81 -11.17
C LEU A 127 1.92 8.89 -9.97
N ILE A 128 0.89 8.19 -9.51
CA ILE A 128 1.01 7.22 -8.42
C ILE A 128 1.82 5.99 -8.86
N ALA A 129 1.67 5.53 -10.10
CA ALA A 129 2.50 4.46 -10.66
C ALA A 129 3.99 4.84 -10.69
N ALA A 130 4.30 6.06 -11.10
CA ALA A 130 5.68 6.58 -11.07
C ALA A 130 6.23 6.67 -9.65
N TYR A 131 5.42 7.12 -8.70
CA TYR A 131 5.75 7.14 -7.28
C TYR A 131 6.06 5.75 -6.74
N LEU A 132 5.23 4.75 -7.03
CA LEU A 132 5.48 3.37 -6.61
C LEU A 132 6.78 2.80 -7.16
N ARG A 133 7.05 3.03 -8.44
CA ARG A 133 8.31 2.61 -9.05
C ARG A 133 9.52 3.30 -8.41
N ALA A 134 9.40 4.58 -8.05
CA ALA A 134 10.45 5.30 -7.34
C ALA A 134 10.67 4.73 -5.93
N CYS A 135 9.60 4.42 -5.20
CA CYS A 135 9.69 3.77 -3.89
C CYS A 135 10.29 2.36 -3.97
N ASP A 136 9.90 1.53 -4.96
CA ASP A 136 10.47 0.18 -5.15
C ASP A 136 11.99 0.25 -5.40
N ARG A 137 12.45 1.23 -6.20
CA ARG A 137 13.88 1.46 -6.43
C ARG A 137 14.61 1.88 -5.16
N LEU A 138 14.06 2.86 -4.41
CA LEU A 138 14.68 3.32 -3.16
C LEU A 138 14.76 2.20 -2.12
N LEU A 139 13.71 1.40 -1.98
CA LEU A 139 13.72 0.27 -1.07
C LEU A 139 14.67 -0.84 -1.51
N ALA A 140 14.93 -1.00 -2.80
CA ALA A 140 15.91 -1.97 -3.30
C ALA A 140 17.33 -1.68 -2.80
N ASP A 141 17.66 -0.42 -2.52
CA ASP A 141 18.96 0.00 -1.99
C ASP A 141 19.10 -0.23 -0.47
N HIS A 142 18.00 -0.52 0.24
CA HIS A 142 18.03 -0.85 1.67
C HIS A 142 18.20 -2.35 1.87
N SER A 143 19.00 -2.74 2.88
CA SER A 143 19.05 -4.12 3.35
C SER A 143 17.81 -4.45 4.22
N GLY A 144 17.49 -5.74 4.36
CA GLY A 144 16.45 -6.18 5.28
C GLY A 144 16.76 -5.83 6.74
N ASP A 145 18.05 -5.79 7.13
CA ASP A 145 18.48 -5.36 8.46
C ASP A 145 18.23 -3.86 8.72
N GLU A 146 18.36 -3.03 7.70
CA GLU A 146 17.99 -1.61 7.79
C GLU A 146 16.49 -1.44 7.95
N LEU A 147 15.69 -2.20 7.20
CA LEU A 147 14.23 -2.20 7.36
C LEU A 147 13.84 -2.71 8.76
N ALA A 148 14.48 -3.75 9.27
CA ALA A 148 14.26 -4.27 10.62
C ALA A 148 14.61 -3.24 11.70
N ALA A 149 15.58 -2.38 11.44
CA ALA A 149 15.94 -1.26 12.31
C ALA A 149 15.04 -0.01 12.12
N GLY A 150 13.99 -0.11 11.31
CA GLY A 150 13.07 1.00 11.03
C GLY A 150 13.66 2.09 10.11
N ARG A 151 14.78 1.80 9.46
CA ARG A 151 15.39 2.73 8.49
C ARG A 151 14.86 2.45 7.09
N LEU A 152 13.96 3.31 6.64
CA LEU A 152 13.45 3.29 5.26
C LEU A 152 13.18 4.72 4.78
N VAL A 153 13.28 4.93 3.49
CA VAL A 153 13.03 6.20 2.84
C VAL A 153 12.01 6.00 1.72
N TRP A 154 10.96 6.79 1.76
CA TRP A 154 9.97 6.86 0.70
C TRP A 154 10.33 7.95 -0.32
N ALA A 155 9.99 7.74 -1.56
CA ALA A 155 10.03 8.79 -2.55
C ALA A 155 9.19 10.00 -2.11
N PRO A 156 9.51 11.22 -2.57
CA PRO A 156 8.62 12.36 -2.41
C PRO A 156 7.24 12.03 -2.98
N ALA A 157 6.19 12.58 -2.36
CA ALA A 157 4.85 12.45 -2.94
C ALA A 157 4.86 13.02 -4.36
N PRO A 158 4.15 12.39 -5.32
CA PRO A 158 4.12 12.89 -6.67
C PRO A 158 3.52 14.29 -6.68
N THR A 159 4.14 15.20 -7.41
CA THR A 159 3.59 16.54 -7.64
C THR A 159 2.96 16.55 -9.03
N ALA A 160 1.75 17.08 -9.13
CA ALA A 160 1.21 17.44 -10.44
C ALA A 160 2.17 18.46 -11.08
N ALA A 161 2.56 18.20 -12.31
CA ALA A 161 3.36 19.14 -13.09
C ALA A 161 2.53 20.39 -13.39
#